data_1fe504a06e5a352be705ee4eff3c3768
#
_entry.id   1fe504a06e5a352be705ee4eff3c3768
#
_cell.length_a   1.000
_cell.length_b   1.000
_cell.length_c   1.000
_cell.angle_alpha   90.00
_cell.angle_beta   90.00
_cell.angle_gamma   90.00
#
_symmetry.space_group_name_H-M   'P 1'
#
loop_
_entity.id
_entity.type
_entity.pdbx_description
1 polymer ?
#
loop_
_entity_poly.entity_id
_entity_poly.type
_entity_poly.pdbx_seq_one_letter_code
_entity_poly.pdbx_strand_id
1 'polypeptide(L)'
;MDKTNESSEDYLERILMLSKDETVPVRAIDVASSMGYSKASVSIALKKLEEKGYVTVGKKQALILTPEGKEIATKIYERHEVIGHFFIGLGVDEDIAYKDACKIEHDLSDETFSALKRVYEEHKRLNKMK
;
A
#
# COMPACT_ATOMS: atom_id res chain seq x y z
N MET A 1 -17.34 -3.59 -13.07
CA MET A 1 -16.56 -3.62 -11.85
C MET A 1 -15.57 -2.46 -11.86
N ASP A 2 -15.72 -1.57 -10.91
CA ASP A 2 -14.87 -0.40 -10.86
C ASP A 2 -13.45 -0.79 -10.47
N LYS A 3 -12.53 -0.57 -11.37
CA LYS A 3 -11.12 -0.72 -11.02
C LYS A 3 -10.75 0.43 -10.10
N THR A 4 -10.14 0.10 -8.97
CA THR A 4 -9.55 1.11 -8.13
C THR A 4 -8.44 1.77 -8.93
N ASN A 5 -8.39 3.09 -8.97
CA ASN A 5 -7.33 3.77 -9.68
C ASN A 5 -6.06 3.82 -8.81
N GLU A 6 -4.93 4.10 -9.45
CA GLU A 6 -3.62 4.14 -8.80
C GLU A 6 -3.58 5.05 -7.58
N SER A 7 -4.19 6.23 -7.70
CA SER A 7 -4.23 7.20 -6.59
C SER A 7 -4.98 6.64 -5.38
N SER A 8 -6.13 6.01 -5.62
CA SER A 8 -6.91 5.39 -4.54
C SER A 8 -6.12 4.27 -3.86
N GLU A 9 -5.43 3.45 -4.66
CA GLU A 9 -4.62 2.36 -4.14
C GLU A 9 -3.47 2.90 -3.27
N ASP A 10 -2.82 3.98 -3.70
CA ASP A 10 -1.75 4.61 -2.94
C ASP A 10 -2.24 5.09 -1.56
N TYR A 11 -3.41 5.74 -1.52
CA TYR A 11 -3.98 6.21 -0.26
C TYR A 11 -4.30 5.04 0.68
N LEU A 12 -4.93 4.00 0.14
CA LEU A 12 -5.31 2.83 0.94
C LEU A 12 -4.08 2.10 1.48
N GLU A 13 -3.06 1.95 0.65
CA GLU A 13 -1.80 1.35 1.06
C GLU A 13 -1.15 2.17 2.19
N ARG A 14 -1.14 3.50 2.04
CA ARG A 14 -0.53 4.38 3.05
C ARG A 14 -1.26 4.28 4.38
N ILE A 15 -2.58 4.24 4.36
CA ILE A 15 -3.36 4.07 5.59
C ILE A 15 -3.01 2.74 6.24
N LEU A 16 -2.90 1.66 5.45
CA LEU A 16 -2.51 0.35 5.98
C LEU A 16 -1.15 0.40 6.65
N MET A 17 -0.17 1.01 5.99
CA MET A 17 1.19 1.12 6.52
C MET A 17 1.24 1.90 7.83
N LEU A 18 0.53 3.03 7.88
CA LEU A 18 0.47 3.86 9.08
C LEU A 18 -0.32 3.21 10.21
N SER A 19 -1.22 2.27 9.88
CA SER A 19 -2.07 1.58 10.85
C SER A 19 -1.40 0.39 11.53
N LYS A 20 -0.17 0.08 11.20
CA LYS A 20 0.53 -1.07 11.78
C LYS A 20 0.69 -0.95 13.30
N ASP A 21 0.85 0.25 13.80
CA ASP A 21 0.82 0.51 15.23
C ASP A 21 -0.62 0.81 15.63
N GLU A 22 -1.32 -0.20 16.13
CA GLU A 22 -2.74 -0.09 16.49
C GLU A 22 -2.99 0.86 17.66
N THR A 23 -1.96 1.24 18.40
CA THR A 23 -2.10 2.16 19.53
C THR A 23 -2.18 3.62 19.09
N VAL A 24 -1.79 3.91 17.85
CA VAL A 24 -1.77 5.28 17.31
C VAL A 24 -2.82 5.38 16.20
N PRO A 25 -3.85 6.23 16.39
CA PRO A 25 -4.85 6.40 15.34
C PRO A 25 -4.27 7.13 14.13
N VAL A 26 -4.66 6.72 12.93
CA VAL A 26 -4.25 7.36 11.68
C VAL A 26 -5.30 8.41 11.32
N ARG A 27 -4.88 9.62 11.05
CA ARG A 27 -5.76 10.72 10.66
C ARG A 27 -5.35 11.30 9.33
N ALA A 28 -6.22 12.12 8.75
CA ALA A 28 -5.93 12.76 7.46
C ALA A 28 -4.60 13.51 7.45
N ILE A 29 -4.26 14.18 8.57
CA ILE A 29 -2.99 14.92 8.67
C ILE A 29 -1.79 13.98 8.57
N ASP A 30 -1.89 12.78 9.13
CA ASP A 30 -0.80 11.81 9.09
C ASP A 30 -0.58 11.31 7.67
N VAL A 31 -1.68 11.07 6.94
CA VAL A 31 -1.61 10.66 5.53
C VAL A 31 -0.99 11.77 4.69
N ALA A 32 -1.47 13.01 4.86
CA ALA A 32 -0.96 14.16 4.13
C ALA A 32 0.54 14.35 4.36
N SER A 33 0.97 14.29 5.62
CA SER A 33 2.36 14.45 5.99
C SER A 33 3.22 13.34 5.40
N SER A 34 2.74 12.10 5.49
CA SER A 34 3.46 10.92 5.00
C SER A 34 3.63 10.93 3.47
N MET A 35 2.63 11.41 2.74
CA MET A 35 2.64 11.41 1.28
C MET A 35 3.19 12.69 0.67
N GLY A 36 3.36 13.73 1.48
CA GLY A 36 3.83 15.03 0.99
C GLY A 36 2.78 15.79 0.20
N TYR A 37 1.49 15.55 0.49
CA TYR A 37 0.38 16.21 -0.18
C TYR A 37 -0.28 17.24 0.72
N SER A 38 -1.02 18.17 0.13
CA SER A 38 -1.75 19.17 0.90
C SER A 38 -2.92 18.54 1.64
N LYS A 39 -3.31 19.14 2.78
CA LYS A 39 -4.48 18.69 3.53
C LYS A 39 -5.75 18.71 2.68
N ALA A 40 -5.90 19.74 1.85
CA ALA A 40 -7.08 19.89 1.01
C ALA A 40 -7.20 18.72 0.00
N SER A 41 -6.09 18.38 -0.66
CA SER A 41 -6.06 17.27 -1.61
C SER A 41 -6.38 15.94 -0.94
N VAL A 42 -5.78 15.71 0.23
CA VAL A 42 -5.99 14.47 0.99
C VAL A 42 -7.45 14.37 1.47
N SER A 43 -8.02 15.45 1.97
CA SER A 43 -9.41 15.46 2.44
C SER A 43 -10.39 15.10 1.33
N ILE A 44 -10.17 15.63 0.12
CA ILE A 44 -11.01 15.32 -1.04
C ILE A 44 -10.89 13.84 -1.41
N ALA A 45 -9.66 13.33 -1.46
CA ALA A 45 -9.40 11.93 -1.80
C ALA A 45 -10.02 10.97 -0.79
N LEU A 46 -9.86 11.27 0.51
CA LEU A 46 -10.39 10.42 1.58
C LEU A 46 -11.92 10.41 1.57
N LYS A 47 -12.53 11.55 1.27
CA LYS A 47 -13.99 11.61 1.18
C LYS A 47 -14.50 10.70 0.05
N LYS A 48 -13.81 10.69 -1.08
CA LYS A 48 -14.17 9.81 -2.19
C LYS A 48 -14.01 8.34 -1.82
N LEU A 49 -12.97 8.00 -1.07
CA LEU A 49 -12.75 6.63 -0.60
C LEU A 49 -13.83 6.22 0.40
N GLU A 50 -14.25 7.13 1.25
CA GLU A 50 -15.35 6.88 2.18
C GLU A 50 -16.65 6.63 1.43
N GLU A 51 -16.95 7.42 0.42
CA GLU A 51 -18.14 7.25 -0.41
C GLU A 51 -18.15 5.91 -1.15
N LYS A 52 -16.98 5.42 -1.54
CA LYS A 52 -16.84 4.11 -2.21
C LYS A 52 -16.88 2.94 -1.24
N GLY A 53 -16.86 3.21 0.05
CA GLY A 53 -16.93 2.16 1.06
C GLY A 53 -15.59 1.50 1.38
N TYR A 54 -14.49 2.17 1.12
CA TYR A 54 -13.14 1.63 1.41
C TYR A 54 -12.58 2.12 2.73
N VAL A 55 -13.07 3.24 3.23
CA VAL A 55 -12.60 3.86 4.47
C VAL A 55 -13.81 4.33 5.27
N THR A 56 -13.75 4.21 6.59
CA THR A 56 -14.71 4.85 7.50
C THR A 56 -13.94 5.76 8.45
N VAL A 57 -14.65 6.72 9.01
CA VAL A 57 -14.07 7.65 9.98
C VAL A 57 -14.67 7.31 11.35
N GLY A 58 -13.81 6.93 12.27
CA GLY A 58 -14.19 6.58 13.63
C GLY A 58 -14.05 7.74 14.60
N LYS A 59 -13.90 7.41 15.88
CA LYS A 59 -13.75 8.38 16.94
C LYS A 59 -12.49 9.21 16.72
N LYS A 60 -12.57 10.51 17.05
CA LYS A 60 -11.45 11.44 16.94
C LYS A 60 -10.87 11.53 15.54
N GLN A 61 -11.72 11.36 14.53
CA GLN A 61 -11.34 11.45 13.12
C GLN A 61 -10.36 10.35 12.66
N ALA A 62 -10.33 9.23 13.37
CA ALA A 62 -9.48 8.10 13.01
C ALA A 62 -9.95 7.45 11.72
N LEU A 63 -9.05 7.24 10.78
CA LEU A 63 -9.33 6.57 9.52
C LEU A 63 -9.23 5.06 9.73
N ILE A 64 -10.27 4.34 9.32
CA ILE A 64 -10.35 2.90 9.48
C ILE A 64 -10.65 2.28 8.12
N LEU A 65 -9.80 1.35 7.69
CA LEU A 65 -10.06 0.62 6.45
C LEU A 65 -11.22 -0.35 6.64
N THR A 66 -12.15 -0.33 5.71
CA THR A 66 -13.21 -1.35 5.69
C THR A 66 -12.59 -2.68 5.23
N PRO A 67 -13.29 -3.82 5.37
CA PRO A 67 -12.78 -5.09 4.84
C PRO A 67 -12.40 -4.98 3.36
N GLU A 68 -13.22 -4.31 2.55
CA GLU A 68 -12.93 -4.11 1.12
C GLU A 68 -11.70 -3.24 0.90
N GLY A 69 -11.59 -2.14 1.65
CA GLY A 69 -10.42 -1.25 1.57
C GLY A 69 -9.15 -1.95 2.01
N LYS A 70 -9.24 -2.76 3.06
CA LYS A 70 -8.10 -3.53 3.56
C LYS A 70 -7.62 -4.57 2.55
N GLU A 71 -8.55 -5.21 1.85
CA GLU A 71 -8.20 -6.18 0.81
C GLU A 71 -7.38 -5.52 -0.31
N ILE A 72 -7.84 -4.36 -0.78
CA ILE A 72 -7.13 -3.60 -1.82
C ILE A 72 -5.76 -3.18 -1.31
N ALA A 73 -5.70 -2.59 -0.12
CA ALA A 73 -4.46 -2.10 0.47
C ALA A 73 -3.44 -3.23 0.66
N THR A 74 -3.89 -4.37 1.17
CA THR A 74 -3.03 -5.52 1.42
C THR A 74 -2.45 -6.07 0.11
N LYS A 75 -3.26 -6.14 -0.93
CA LYS A 75 -2.84 -6.62 -2.25
C LYS A 75 -1.75 -5.73 -2.84
N ILE A 76 -1.92 -4.41 -2.75
CA ILE A 76 -0.92 -3.46 -3.25
C ILE A 76 0.33 -3.49 -2.39
N TYR A 77 0.19 -3.55 -1.07
CA TYR A 77 1.31 -3.64 -0.15
C TYR A 77 2.16 -4.89 -0.41
N GLU A 78 1.52 -6.02 -0.70
CA GLU A 78 2.21 -7.25 -1.05
C GLU A 78 3.06 -7.07 -2.31
N ARG A 79 2.50 -6.41 -3.32
CA ARG A 79 3.25 -6.11 -4.55
C ARG A 79 4.45 -5.22 -4.26
N HIS A 80 4.26 -4.22 -3.43
CA HIS A 80 5.32 -3.30 -3.01
C HIS A 80 6.49 -4.06 -2.39
N GLU A 81 6.20 -4.94 -1.44
CA GLU A 81 7.23 -5.73 -0.75
C GLU A 81 7.96 -6.68 -1.70
N VAL A 82 7.23 -7.41 -2.52
CA VAL A 82 7.82 -8.39 -3.44
C VAL A 82 8.72 -7.71 -4.46
N ILE A 83 8.21 -6.66 -5.11
CA ILE A 83 8.95 -5.94 -6.15
C ILE A 83 10.18 -5.25 -5.56
N GLY A 84 10.02 -4.57 -4.43
CA GLY A 84 11.14 -3.91 -3.74
C GLY A 84 12.21 -4.90 -3.36
N HIS A 85 11.83 -6.06 -2.86
CA HIS A 85 12.76 -7.12 -2.48
C HIS A 85 13.61 -7.59 -3.68
N PHE A 86 12.99 -7.73 -4.85
CA PHE A 86 13.72 -8.10 -6.06
C PHE A 86 14.78 -7.07 -6.41
N PHE A 87 14.44 -5.80 -6.36
CA PHE A 87 15.39 -4.73 -6.69
C PHE A 87 16.55 -4.69 -5.70
N ILE A 88 16.25 -4.85 -4.40
CA ILE A 88 17.28 -4.90 -3.37
C ILE A 88 18.22 -6.10 -3.63
N GLY A 89 17.66 -7.24 -4.00
CA GLY A 89 18.41 -8.43 -4.32
C GLY A 89 19.34 -8.25 -5.52
N LEU A 90 18.99 -7.34 -6.45
CA LEU A 90 19.83 -6.99 -7.59
C LEU A 90 20.93 -5.98 -7.24
N GLY A 91 20.93 -5.47 -6.00
CA GLY A 91 21.93 -4.50 -5.56
C GLY A 91 21.47 -3.06 -5.58
N VAL A 92 20.17 -2.84 -5.79
CA VAL A 92 19.60 -1.49 -5.76
C VAL A 92 19.44 -1.04 -4.31
N ASP A 93 19.79 0.21 -4.03
CA ASP A 93 19.61 0.81 -2.71
C ASP A 93 18.15 0.69 -2.26
N GLU A 94 17.93 0.41 -0.97
CA GLU A 94 16.59 0.16 -0.41
C GLU A 94 15.61 1.28 -0.71
N ASP A 95 16.00 2.54 -0.49
CA ASP A 95 15.10 3.67 -0.73
C ASP A 95 14.71 3.79 -2.20
N ILE A 96 15.66 3.59 -3.09
CA ILE A 96 15.42 3.63 -4.54
C ILE A 96 14.55 2.46 -4.95
N ALA A 97 14.83 1.26 -4.43
CA ALA A 97 14.08 0.06 -4.75
C ALA A 97 12.59 0.21 -4.44
N TYR A 98 12.26 0.73 -3.25
CA TYR A 98 10.86 0.90 -2.86
C TYR A 98 10.19 2.05 -3.61
N LYS A 99 10.91 3.10 -3.94
CA LYS A 99 10.37 4.18 -4.79
C LYS A 99 9.99 3.67 -6.16
N ASP A 100 10.86 2.85 -6.76
CA ASP A 100 10.59 2.27 -8.08
C ASP A 100 9.46 1.26 -8.01
N ALA A 101 9.41 0.46 -6.94
CA ALA A 101 8.31 -0.48 -6.71
C ALA A 101 6.96 0.25 -6.70
N CYS A 102 6.88 1.39 -6.01
CA CYS A 102 5.68 2.22 -5.98
C CYS A 102 5.19 2.62 -7.36
N LYS A 103 6.12 2.84 -8.29
CA LYS A 103 5.77 3.28 -9.64
C LYS A 103 5.17 2.17 -10.49
N ILE A 104 5.58 0.92 -10.28
CA ILE A 104 5.19 -0.18 -11.17
C ILE A 104 4.20 -1.16 -10.57
N GLU A 105 3.99 -1.13 -9.26
CA GLU A 105 3.15 -2.12 -8.57
C GLU A 105 1.69 -2.12 -9.05
N HIS A 106 1.20 -0.99 -9.54
CA HIS A 106 -0.18 -0.85 -9.99
C HIS A 106 -0.40 -1.36 -11.41
N ASP A 107 0.65 -1.47 -12.19
CA ASP A 107 0.56 -1.73 -13.63
C ASP A 107 0.84 -3.19 -14.03
N LEU A 108 1.29 -4.01 -13.09
CA LEU A 108 1.56 -5.42 -13.36
C LEU A 108 0.26 -6.22 -13.42
N SER A 109 0.19 -7.13 -14.39
CA SER A 109 -0.91 -8.10 -14.43
C SER A 109 -0.81 -9.03 -13.22
N ASP A 110 -1.93 -9.65 -12.86
CA ASP A 110 -1.95 -10.64 -11.78
C ASP A 110 -1.07 -11.85 -12.14
N GLU A 111 -1.03 -12.24 -13.42
CA GLU A 111 -0.20 -13.36 -13.88
C GLU A 111 1.28 -13.07 -13.67
N THR A 112 1.75 -11.89 -14.08
CA THR A 112 3.14 -11.51 -13.91
C THR A 112 3.50 -11.40 -12.43
N PHE A 113 2.64 -10.79 -11.63
CA PHE A 113 2.89 -10.68 -10.20
C PHE A 113 2.91 -12.06 -9.53
N SER A 114 2.01 -12.97 -9.90
CA SER A 114 1.99 -14.32 -9.34
C SER A 114 3.31 -15.05 -9.61
N ALA A 115 3.89 -14.86 -10.79
CA ALA A 115 5.19 -15.44 -11.13
C ALA A 115 6.30 -14.89 -10.25
N LEU A 116 6.32 -13.55 -10.07
CA LEU A 116 7.29 -12.90 -9.19
C LEU A 116 7.16 -13.37 -7.75
N LYS A 117 5.92 -13.48 -7.28
CA LYS A 117 5.63 -13.92 -5.91
C LYS A 117 6.14 -15.33 -5.64
N ARG A 118 5.98 -16.24 -6.61
CA ARG A 118 6.49 -17.62 -6.47
C ARG A 118 8.00 -17.62 -6.25
N VAL A 119 8.73 -16.84 -7.03
CA VAL A 119 10.19 -16.76 -6.90
C VAL A 119 10.57 -16.13 -5.56
N TYR A 120 9.85 -15.09 -5.14
CA TYR A 120 10.08 -14.41 -3.87
C TYR A 120 9.87 -15.38 -2.68
N GLU A 121 8.79 -16.14 -2.69
CA GLU A 121 8.50 -17.10 -1.62
C GLU A 121 9.50 -18.24 -1.58
N GLU A 122 9.93 -18.71 -2.74
CA GLU A 122 10.96 -19.73 -2.85
C GLU A 122 12.27 -19.24 -2.24
N HIS A 123 12.65 -18.00 -2.55
CA HIS A 123 13.86 -17.39 -2.02
C HIS A 123 13.79 -17.24 -0.50
N LYS A 124 12.65 -16.81 0.03
CA LYS A 124 12.43 -16.70 1.48
C LYS A 124 12.51 -18.06 2.15
N ARG A 125 11.91 -19.08 1.54
CA ARG A 125 11.94 -20.45 2.06
C ARG A 125 13.37 -20.95 2.16
N LEU A 126 14.16 -20.76 1.11
CA LEU A 126 15.57 -21.19 1.09
C LEU A 126 16.39 -20.46 2.15
N ASN A 127 16.16 -19.16 2.35
CA ASN A 127 16.86 -18.39 3.36
C ASN A 127 16.55 -18.86 4.78
N LYS A 128 15.32 -19.30 5.03
CA LYS A 128 14.94 -19.84 6.33
C LYS A 128 15.59 -21.19 6.63
N MET A 129 15.97 -21.92 5.58
CA MET A 129 16.63 -23.23 5.72
C MET A 129 18.12 -23.11 6.02
N LYS A 130 18.69 -21.93 5.85
CA LYS A 130 20.07 -21.65 6.20
C LYS A 130 20.15 -21.24 7.67
#